data_60f5906d5316499a8f2ea0e8d2ead3cd
#
_entry.id   60f5906d5316499a8f2ea0e8d2ead3cd
#
_cell.length_a   1.000
_cell.length_b   1.000
_cell.length_c   1.000
_cell.angle_alpha   90.00
_cell.angle_beta   90.00
_cell.angle_gamma   90.00
#
_symmetry.space_group_name_H-M   'P 1'
#
loop_
_entity.id
_entity.type
_entity.pdbx_description
1 polymer ?
#
loop_
_entity_poly.entity_id
_entity_poly.type
_entity_poly.pdbx_seq_one_letter_code
_entity_poly.pdbx_strand_id
1 'polypeptide(L)' 'MRTITKPNQDIRDMLKDNGLTQWDLCKALGIGETTLYRRLRDELPEDQKQEYMKVIDRLITLNA' A
#
# COMPACT_ATOMS: atom_id res chain seq x y z
N MET A 1 -8.18 -11.53 -23.22
CA MET A 1 -7.76 -12.16 -22.01
C MET A 1 -7.65 -11.20 -20.84
N ARG A 2 -8.07 -11.62 -19.73
CA ARG A 2 -8.07 -10.74 -18.60
C ARG A 2 -7.40 -11.37 -17.39
N THR A 3 -6.59 -10.60 -16.73
CA THR A 3 -5.88 -11.05 -15.55
C THR A 3 -6.69 -10.72 -14.30
N ILE A 4 -6.79 -11.67 -13.39
CA ILE A 4 -7.42 -11.44 -12.11
C ILE A 4 -6.40 -10.77 -11.20
N THR A 5 -6.70 -9.56 -10.75
CA THR A 5 -5.81 -8.86 -9.84
C THR A 5 -6.40 -8.88 -8.44
N LYS A 6 -5.53 -8.91 -7.45
CA LYS A 6 -5.95 -8.82 -6.07
C LYS A 6 -6.34 -7.39 -5.75
N PRO A 7 -7.24 -7.18 -4.77
CA PRO A 7 -7.57 -5.82 -4.36
C PRO A 7 -6.30 -5.05 -4.01
N ASN A 8 -6.24 -3.80 -4.45
CA ASN A 8 -5.11 -2.90 -4.16
C ASN A 8 -3.79 -3.41 -4.69
N GLN A 9 -3.83 -4.10 -5.83
CA GLN A 9 -2.62 -4.66 -6.42
C GLN A 9 -1.60 -3.56 -6.76
N ASP A 10 -2.06 -2.41 -7.20
CA ASP A 10 -1.17 -1.30 -7.51
C ASP A 10 -0.40 -0.82 -6.27
N ILE A 11 -1.05 -0.80 -5.10
CA ILE A 11 -0.37 -0.46 -3.86
C ILE A 11 0.68 -1.50 -3.52
N ARG A 12 0.33 -2.78 -3.65
CA ARG A 12 1.26 -3.87 -3.38
C ARG A 12 2.46 -3.84 -4.32
N ASP A 13 2.20 -3.56 -5.60
CA ASP A 13 3.27 -3.49 -6.59
C ASP A 13 4.20 -2.33 -6.30
N MET A 14 3.65 -1.20 -5.89
CA MET A 14 4.46 -0.02 -5.57
C MET A 14 5.40 -0.30 -4.40
N LEU A 15 4.90 -0.99 -3.39
CA LEU A 15 5.75 -1.39 -2.25
C LEU A 15 6.86 -2.33 -2.70
N LYS A 16 6.48 -3.37 -3.44
CA LYS A 16 7.43 -4.38 -3.89
C LYS A 16 8.50 -3.79 -4.79
N ASP A 17 8.09 -2.96 -5.73
CA ASP A 17 9.01 -2.37 -6.71
C ASP A 17 10.05 -1.47 -6.05
N ASN A 18 9.75 -0.96 -4.88
CA ASN A 18 10.64 -0.05 -4.15
C ASN A 18 11.28 -0.70 -2.93
N GLY A 19 11.17 -2.02 -2.81
CA GLY A 19 11.79 -2.74 -1.71
C GLY A 19 11.15 -2.49 -0.37
N LEU A 20 9.90 -2.07 -0.35
CA LEU A 20 9.16 -1.81 0.87
C LEU A 20 8.24 -2.96 1.20
N THR A 21 7.85 -3.06 2.47
CA THR A 21 6.94 -4.10 2.92
C THR A 21 5.66 -3.48 3.45
N GLN A 22 4.64 -4.32 3.64
CA GLN A 22 3.41 -3.84 4.26
C GLN A 22 3.66 -3.38 5.69
N TRP A 23 4.66 -3.95 6.35
CA TRP A 23 5.07 -3.53 7.68
C TRP A 23 5.54 -2.08 7.67
N ASP A 24 6.33 -1.70 6.66
CA ASP A 24 6.76 -0.32 6.52
C ASP A 24 5.59 0.63 6.35
N LEU A 25 4.61 0.20 5.55
CA LEU A 25 3.41 1.00 5.33
C LEU A 25 2.59 1.14 6.62
N CYS A 26 2.48 0.06 7.39
CA CYS A 26 1.78 0.10 8.68
C CYS A 26 2.39 1.13 9.61
N LYS A 27 3.71 1.14 9.69
CA LYS A 27 4.42 2.07 10.57
C LYS A 27 4.18 3.51 10.13
N ALA A 28 4.22 3.76 8.83
CA ALA A 28 4.02 5.10 8.30
C ALA A 28 2.60 5.59 8.54
N LEU A 29 1.62 4.69 8.46
CA LEU A 29 0.23 5.03 8.68
C LEU A 29 -0.14 5.07 10.16
N GLY A 30 0.69 4.50 11.01
CA GLY A 30 0.39 4.44 12.43
C GLY A 30 -0.71 3.46 12.79
N ILE A 31 -0.82 2.37 12.03
CA ILE A 31 -1.85 1.35 12.26
C ILE A 31 -1.17 -0.01 12.42
N GLY A 32 -1.92 -0.97 12.96
CA GLY A 32 -1.42 -2.33 13.10
C GLY A 32 -1.52 -3.10 11.79
N GLU A 33 -0.74 -4.19 11.70
CA GLU A 33 -0.74 -5.02 10.50
C GLU A 33 -2.12 -5.62 10.23
N THR A 34 -2.80 -6.05 11.29
CA THR A 34 -4.14 -6.63 11.13
C THR A 34 -5.10 -5.62 10.53
N THR A 35 -5.01 -4.36 10.97
CA THR A 35 -5.85 -3.30 10.44
C THR A 35 -5.54 -3.07 8.97
N LEU A 36 -4.26 -3.06 8.60
CA LEU A 36 -3.88 -2.87 7.22
C LEU A 36 -4.38 -4.01 6.34
N TYR A 37 -4.22 -5.25 6.80
CA TYR A 37 -4.70 -6.40 6.04
C TYR A 37 -6.20 -6.34 5.80
N ARG A 38 -6.95 -5.91 6.79
CA ARG A 38 -8.40 -5.75 6.63
C ARG A 38 -8.74 -4.71 5.59
N ARG A 39 -8.02 -3.59 5.61
CA ARG A 39 -8.27 -2.51 4.67
C ARG A 39 -7.89 -2.91 3.25
N LEU A 40 -6.82 -3.68 3.10
CA LEU A 40 -6.36 -4.12 1.78
C LEU A 40 -7.13 -5.31 1.25
N ARG A 41 -7.96 -5.93 2.07
CA ARG A 41 -8.78 -7.07 1.64
C ARG A 41 -9.74 -6.64 0.55
N ASP A 42 -10.32 -5.46 0.68
CA ASP A 42 -11.25 -4.91 -0.29
C ASP A 42 -10.59 -3.75 -1.02
N GLU A 43 -10.99 -3.56 -2.28
CA GLU A 43 -10.44 -2.46 -3.06
C GLU A 43 -10.74 -1.12 -2.37
N LEU A 44 -9.71 -0.32 -2.17
CA LEU A 44 -9.86 0.97 -1.51
C LEU A 44 -10.50 1.98 -2.44
N PRO A 45 -11.31 2.91 -1.90
CA PRO A 45 -11.78 4.04 -2.69
C PRO A 45 -10.60 4.85 -3.23
N GLU A 46 -10.83 5.53 -4.33
CA GLU A 46 -9.76 6.26 -5.01
C GLU A 46 -9.04 7.25 -4.11
N ASP A 47 -9.79 7.99 -3.29
CA ASP A 47 -9.19 8.98 -2.41
C ASP A 47 -8.30 8.35 -1.35
N GLN A 48 -8.71 7.22 -0.78
CA GLN A 48 -7.89 6.52 0.19
C GLN A 48 -6.67 5.89 -0.47
N LYS A 49 -6.85 5.36 -1.67
CA LYS A 49 -5.75 4.77 -2.41
C LYS A 49 -4.67 5.80 -2.69
N GLN A 50 -5.07 7.00 -3.10
CA GLN A 50 -4.12 8.08 -3.35
C GLN A 50 -3.39 8.50 -2.08
N GLU A 51 -4.10 8.52 -0.97
CA GLU A 51 -3.47 8.86 0.30
C GLU A 51 -2.40 7.84 0.67
N TYR A 52 -2.70 6.56 0.48
CA TYR A 52 -1.72 5.51 0.73
C TYR A 52 -0.52 5.64 -0.20
N MET A 53 -0.75 5.95 -1.46
CA MET A 53 0.33 6.13 -2.42
C MET A 53 1.21 7.31 -2.06
N LYS A 54 0.64 8.38 -1.51
CA LYS A 54 1.44 9.51 -1.05
C LYS A 54 2.33 9.11 0.12
N VAL A 55 1.82 8.29 1.02
CA VAL A 55 2.61 7.80 2.15
C VAL A 55 3.75 6.94 1.65
N ILE A 56 3.48 6.05 0.69
CA ILE A 56 4.51 5.20 0.12
C ILE A 56 5.58 6.05 -0.56
N ASP A 57 5.16 7.05 -1.31
CA ASP A 57 6.08 7.95 -2.00
C ASP A 57 6.99 8.66 -1.00
N ARG A 58 6.45 9.06 0.14
CA ARG A 58 7.24 9.67 1.19
C ARG A 58 8.26 8.69 1.75
N LEU A 59 7.88 7.43 1.92
CA LEU A 59 8.81 6.40 2.39
C LEU A 59 9.94 6.19 1.39
N ILE A 60 9.62 6.20 0.11
CA ILE A 60 10.63 6.06 -0.94
C ILE A 60 11.62 7.21 -0.84
N THR A 61 11.11 8.42 -0.69
CA THR A 61 11.96 9.61 -0.59
C THR A 61 12.87 9.54 0.63
N LEU A 62 12.34 9.09 1.76
CA LEU A 62 13.12 9.00 3.00
C LEU A 62 14.21 7.93 2.90
N ASN A 63 13.99 6.91 2.10
CA ASN A 63 14.94 5.82 1.95
C ASN A 63 15.87 5.99 0.76
N ALA A 64 15.69 7.04 0.02
CA ALA A 64 16.51 7.27 -1.17
C ALA A 64 17.90 7.79 -0.83
#